data_dec660c974d96bf724f219785bc0a156
#
_entry.id   dec660c974d96bf724f219785bc0a156
#
_cell.length_a   1.000
_cell.length_b   1.000
_cell.length_c   1.000
_cell.angle_alpha   90.00
_cell.angle_beta   90.00
_cell.angle_gamma   90.00
#
_symmetry.space_group_name_H-M   'P 1'
#
loop_
_entity.id
_entity.type
_entity.pdbx_description
1 polymer ?
#
loop_
_entity_poly.entity_id
_entity_poly.type
_entity_poly.pdbx_seq_one_letter_code
_entity_poly.pdbx_strand_id
1 'polypeptide(L)'
;MIRYRVAIIGCGAIGRRHLESLLKFKKKIEIYLIDKSFSALNLSKKIISKSKKKHDINYLLRMDMLPKKIDLAIIATTSDVRKDLTIKLLKQANLKYIIFEKFVFQSIQDFKKINFLLKKHKVKSWVNTSHRLNQVYKKIKKHLKNKIFRMQVEGSNWS
;
A
#
# COMPACT_ATOMS: atom_id res chain seq x y z
N MET A 1 -8.27 1.77 24.69
CA MET A 1 -7.54 0.78 23.85
C MET A 1 -7.04 1.48 22.60
N ILE A 2 -5.73 1.45 22.32
CA ILE A 2 -5.14 2.11 21.14
C ILE A 2 -5.59 1.33 19.90
N ARG A 3 -6.34 1.99 18.99
CA ARG A 3 -6.73 1.42 17.69
C ARG A 3 -5.79 1.95 16.60
N TYR A 4 -5.22 1.05 15.82
CA TYR A 4 -4.44 1.46 14.64
C TYR A 4 -5.39 1.90 13.52
N ARG A 5 -5.05 3.02 12.89
CA ARG A 5 -5.74 3.58 11.73
C ARG A 5 -4.97 3.28 10.45
N VAL A 6 -5.59 2.54 9.57
CA VAL A 6 -4.98 2.11 8.30
C VAL A 6 -5.80 2.67 7.15
N ALA A 7 -5.15 3.39 6.24
CA ALA A 7 -5.77 3.90 5.02
C ALA A 7 -5.32 3.09 3.80
N ILE A 8 -6.25 2.67 2.95
CA ILE A 8 -5.97 2.11 1.62
C ILE A 8 -6.44 3.14 0.59
N ILE A 9 -5.51 3.68 -0.19
CA ILE A 9 -5.77 4.67 -1.23
C ILE A 9 -5.68 3.95 -2.58
N GLY A 10 -6.82 3.84 -3.25
CA GLY A 10 -7.03 2.99 -4.42
C GLY A 10 -7.59 1.62 -4.04
N CYS A 11 -8.88 1.39 -4.32
CA CYS A 11 -9.62 0.15 -4.03
C CYS A 11 -9.80 -0.74 -5.29
N GLY A 12 -8.89 -0.61 -6.25
CA GLY A 12 -8.77 -1.51 -7.40
C GLY A 12 -8.39 -2.94 -6.99
N ALA A 13 -8.03 -3.80 -7.93
CA ALA A 13 -7.71 -5.21 -7.66
C ALA A 13 -6.63 -5.36 -6.57
N ILE A 14 -5.54 -4.57 -6.65
CA ILE A 14 -4.43 -4.64 -5.67
C ILE A 14 -4.84 -4.08 -4.32
N GLY A 15 -5.56 -2.94 -4.28
CA GLY A 15 -6.07 -2.39 -3.01
C GLY A 15 -6.99 -3.36 -2.27
N ARG A 16 -7.84 -4.10 -3.00
CA ARG A 16 -8.69 -5.14 -2.42
C ARG A 16 -7.89 -6.32 -1.86
N ARG A 17 -6.76 -6.72 -2.47
CA ARG A 17 -5.86 -7.74 -1.90
C ARG A 17 -5.23 -7.28 -0.58
N HIS A 18 -4.86 -6.01 -0.49
CA HIS A 18 -4.42 -5.44 0.79
C HIS A 18 -5.54 -5.47 1.83
N LEU A 19 -6.77 -5.11 1.44
CA LEU A 19 -7.93 -5.20 2.31
C LEU A 19 -8.13 -6.62 2.84
N GLU A 20 -8.13 -7.63 1.96
CA GLU A 20 -8.25 -9.05 2.35
C GLU A 20 -7.18 -9.46 3.38
N SER A 21 -5.96 -8.95 3.23
CA SER A 21 -4.87 -9.21 4.17
C SER A 21 -5.11 -8.51 5.52
N LEU A 22 -5.58 -7.27 5.52
CA LEU A 22 -5.91 -6.53 6.74
C LEU A 22 -7.10 -7.16 7.48
N LEU A 23 -8.09 -7.69 6.76
CA LEU A 23 -9.22 -8.38 7.36
C LEU A 23 -8.82 -9.66 8.13
N LYS A 24 -7.65 -10.22 7.85
CA LYS A 24 -7.09 -11.36 8.62
C LYS A 24 -6.36 -10.93 9.90
N PHE A 25 -6.16 -9.65 10.11
CA PHE A 25 -5.40 -9.14 11.26
C PHE A 25 -6.11 -9.49 12.57
N LYS A 26 -5.35 -9.94 13.59
CA LYS A 26 -5.97 -10.46 14.85
C LYS A 26 -6.57 -9.35 15.70
N LYS A 27 -5.90 -8.19 15.78
CA LYS A 27 -6.37 -7.05 16.57
C LYS A 27 -7.39 -6.25 15.77
N LYS A 28 -8.39 -5.69 16.46
CA LYS A 28 -9.36 -4.77 15.83
C LYS A 28 -8.65 -3.49 15.40
N ILE A 29 -8.81 -3.11 14.14
CA ILE A 29 -8.24 -1.90 13.53
C ILE A 29 -9.33 -1.08 12.86
N GLU A 30 -9.06 0.19 12.64
CA GLU A 30 -9.91 1.11 11.90
C GLU A 30 -9.34 1.25 10.48
N ILE A 31 -10.12 0.89 9.46
CA ILE A 31 -9.71 0.87 8.05
C ILE A 31 -10.46 1.95 7.29
N TYR A 32 -9.74 2.79 6.57
CA TYR A 32 -10.25 3.80 5.66
C TYR A 32 -9.99 3.35 4.23
N LEU A 33 -11.05 3.13 3.46
CA LEU A 33 -10.99 2.76 2.05
C LEU A 33 -11.29 4.00 1.22
N ILE A 34 -10.31 4.46 0.45
CA ILE A 34 -10.42 5.69 -0.34
C ILE A 34 -10.32 5.35 -1.81
N ASP A 35 -11.37 5.65 -2.56
CA ASP A 35 -11.39 5.57 -4.02
C ASP A 35 -12.41 6.56 -4.59
N LYS A 36 -12.08 7.21 -5.72
CA LYS A 36 -13.01 8.08 -6.44
C LYS A 36 -14.16 7.29 -7.09
N SER A 37 -13.98 5.99 -7.30
CA SER A 37 -14.96 5.09 -7.90
C SER A 37 -15.85 4.45 -6.83
N PHE A 38 -17.13 4.78 -6.87
CA PHE A 38 -18.14 4.13 -6.02
C PHE A 38 -18.22 2.63 -6.28
N SER A 39 -18.05 2.19 -7.53
CA SER A 39 -18.02 0.77 -7.90
C SER A 39 -16.87 0.03 -7.21
N ALA A 40 -15.65 0.61 -7.16
CA ALA A 40 -14.51 0.01 -6.47
C ALA A 40 -14.75 -0.15 -4.97
N LEU A 41 -15.38 0.84 -4.34
CA LEU A 41 -15.78 0.77 -2.92
C LEU A 41 -16.85 -0.30 -2.69
N ASN A 42 -17.84 -0.44 -3.60
CA ASN A 42 -18.86 -1.49 -3.49
C ASN A 42 -18.30 -2.90 -3.65
N LEU A 43 -17.32 -3.09 -4.53
CA LEU A 43 -16.61 -4.36 -4.63
C LEU A 43 -15.85 -4.69 -3.33
N SER A 44 -15.30 -3.68 -2.68
CA SER A 44 -14.65 -3.84 -1.36
C SER A 44 -15.66 -4.23 -0.27
N LYS A 45 -16.88 -3.68 -0.29
CA LYS A 45 -17.97 -4.07 0.64
C LYS A 45 -18.30 -5.56 0.52
N LYS A 46 -18.36 -6.10 -0.72
CA LYS A 46 -18.60 -7.54 -0.95
C LYS A 46 -17.53 -8.45 -0.35
N ILE A 47 -16.28 -7.99 -0.27
CA ILE A 47 -15.19 -8.72 0.38
C ILE A 47 -15.36 -8.69 1.90
N ILE A 48 -15.69 -7.53 2.44
CA ILE A 48 -15.84 -7.32 3.89
C ILE A 48 -17.01 -8.15 4.43
N SER A 49 -18.13 -8.23 3.70
CA SER A 49 -19.32 -9.01 4.12
C SER A 49 -19.02 -10.51 4.30
N LYS A 50 -18.00 -11.03 3.62
CA LYS A 50 -17.55 -12.42 3.75
C LYS A 50 -16.55 -12.64 4.91
N SER A 51 -16.08 -11.56 5.55
CA SER A 51 -15.11 -11.65 6.63
C SER A 51 -15.76 -11.97 7.96
N LYS A 52 -15.21 -12.97 8.67
CA LYS A 52 -15.63 -13.32 10.02
C LYS A 52 -15.16 -12.32 11.08
N LYS A 53 -14.14 -11.49 10.78
CA LYS A 53 -13.57 -10.52 11.71
C LYS A 53 -14.19 -9.15 11.49
N LYS A 54 -14.58 -8.50 12.59
CA LYS A 54 -15.18 -7.16 12.58
C LYS A 54 -14.10 -6.11 12.85
N HIS A 55 -13.70 -5.40 11.81
CA HIS A 55 -12.92 -4.16 11.88
C HIS A 55 -13.88 -2.98 11.70
N ASP A 56 -13.46 -1.79 12.13
CA ASP A 56 -14.22 -0.57 11.85
C ASP A 56 -13.84 -0.08 10.45
N ILE A 57 -14.80 -0.05 9.52
CA ILE A 57 -14.55 0.24 8.10
C ILE A 57 -15.23 1.56 7.70
N ASN A 58 -14.44 2.47 7.14
CA ASN A 58 -14.89 3.75 6.62
C ASN A 58 -14.67 3.81 5.11
N TYR A 59 -15.68 4.22 4.35
CA TYR A 59 -15.64 4.35 2.90
C TYR A 59 -15.63 5.83 2.52
N LEU A 60 -14.59 6.26 1.83
CA LEU A 60 -14.38 7.66 1.50
C LEU A 60 -14.19 7.82 -0.03
N LEU A 61 -14.95 8.71 -0.62
CA LEU A 61 -14.78 9.08 -2.03
C LEU A 61 -13.63 10.07 -2.25
N ARG A 62 -13.22 10.75 -1.18
CA ARG A 62 -12.22 11.81 -1.24
C ARG A 62 -11.24 11.67 -0.07
N MET A 63 -9.99 11.96 -0.35
CA MET A 63 -8.91 11.81 0.63
C MET A 63 -8.95 12.88 1.72
N ASP A 64 -9.53 14.05 1.46
CA ASP A 64 -9.69 15.13 2.44
C ASP A 64 -10.64 14.79 3.61
N MET A 65 -11.40 13.73 3.47
CA MET A 65 -12.23 13.16 4.54
C MET A 65 -11.45 12.27 5.53
N LEU A 66 -10.15 12.00 5.27
CA LEU A 66 -9.31 11.21 6.18
C LEU A 66 -9.09 11.94 7.51
N PRO A 67 -9.02 11.21 8.63
CA PRO A 67 -8.63 11.81 9.91
C PRO A 67 -7.18 12.30 9.87
N LYS A 68 -6.89 13.30 10.71
CA LYS A 68 -5.54 13.90 10.79
C LYS A 68 -4.44 12.94 11.23
N LYS A 69 -4.76 11.84 11.86
CA LYS A 69 -3.79 10.84 12.33
C LYS A 69 -4.05 9.50 11.67
N ILE A 70 -3.08 9.01 10.92
CA ILE A 70 -3.09 7.70 10.26
C ILE A 70 -1.79 6.98 10.64
N ASP A 71 -1.88 5.75 11.14
CA ASP A 71 -0.69 4.97 11.49
C ASP A 71 -0.03 4.38 10.26
N LEU A 72 -0.82 3.86 9.30
CA LEU A 72 -0.33 3.26 8.07
C LEU A 72 -1.18 3.69 6.87
N ALA A 73 -0.54 4.16 5.81
CA ALA A 73 -1.18 4.32 4.51
C ALA A 73 -0.63 3.31 3.50
N ILE A 74 -1.50 2.70 2.71
CA ILE A 74 -1.17 1.81 1.60
C ILE A 74 -1.64 2.51 0.33
N ILE A 75 -0.70 2.90 -0.55
CA ILE A 75 -1.04 3.55 -1.81
C ILE A 75 -1.02 2.50 -2.93
N ALA A 76 -2.24 2.05 -3.28
CA ALA A 76 -2.48 0.99 -4.26
C ALA A 76 -3.06 1.52 -5.58
N THR A 77 -2.84 2.80 -5.87
CA THR A 77 -3.20 3.44 -7.15
C THR A 77 -2.18 3.11 -8.23
N THR A 78 -2.46 3.51 -9.47
CA THR A 78 -1.50 3.53 -10.57
C THR A 78 -0.34 4.49 -10.28
N SER A 79 0.80 4.30 -10.93
CA SER A 79 2.04 5.05 -10.62
C SER A 79 2.00 6.51 -11.05
N ASP A 80 1.20 6.84 -12.07
CA ASP A 80 1.03 8.19 -12.64
C ASP A 80 0.47 9.20 -11.63
N VAL A 81 -0.54 8.82 -10.85
CA VAL A 81 -1.18 9.69 -9.85
C VAL A 81 -0.54 9.60 -8.47
N ARG A 82 0.33 8.64 -8.24
CA ARG A 82 0.82 8.27 -6.91
C ARG A 82 1.65 9.37 -6.24
N LYS A 83 2.48 10.08 -7.01
CA LYS A 83 3.25 11.21 -6.50
C LYS A 83 2.36 12.28 -5.87
N ASP A 84 1.37 12.75 -6.63
CA ASP A 84 0.52 13.86 -6.19
C ASP A 84 -0.39 13.46 -5.04
N LEU A 85 -0.91 12.22 -5.07
CA LEU A 85 -1.63 11.65 -3.93
C LEU A 85 -0.76 11.55 -2.67
N THR A 86 0.50 11.17 -2.82
CA THR A 86 1.43 11.10 -1.68
C THR A 86 1.69 12.49 -1.10
N ILE A 87 1.94 13.50 -1.94
CA ILE A 87 2.14 14.88 -1.49
C ILE A 87 0.89 15.40 -0.76
N LYS A 88 -0.29 15.17 -1.32
CA LYS A 88 -1.56 15.56 -0.72
C LYS A 88 -1.76 14.89 0.64
N LEU A 89 -1.49 13.60 0.73
CA LEU A 89 -1.62 12.82 1.96
C LEU A 89 -0.68 13.33 3.07
N LEU A 90 0.59 13.60 2.74
CA LEU A 90 1.58 14.11 3.69
C LEU A 90 1.25 15.52 4.21
N LYS A 91 0.55 16.34 3.42
CA LYS A 91 0.05 17.66 3.86
C LYS A 91 -1.18 17.55 4.77
N GLN A 92 -1.98 16.53 4.57
CA GLN A 92 -3.29 16.40 5.19
C GLN A 92 -3.26 15.61 6.50
N ALA A 93 -2.45 14.55 6.57
CA ALA A 93 -2.43 13.62 7.69
C ALA A 93 -1.04 13.46 8.30
N ASN A 94 -1.01 13.32 9.62
CA ASN A 94 0.18 12.88 10.35
C ASN A 94 0.31 11.37 10.18
N LEU A 95 1.29 10.95 9.36
CA LEU A 95 1.56 9.57 8.98
C LEU A 95 2.77 9.02 9.73
N LYS A 96 2.71 7.75 10.15
CA LYS A 96 3.90 7.04 10.65
C LYS A 96 4.53 6.17 9.58
N TYR A 97 3.70 5.46 8.84
CA TYR A 97 4.14 4.44 7.89
C TYR A 97 3.41 4.55 6.56
N ILE A 98 4.12 4.27 5.47
CA ILE A 98 3.54 4.21 4.13
C ILE A 98 4.06 3.00 3.36
N ILE A 99 3.17 2.30 2.68
CA ILE A 99 3.49 1.23 1.73
C ILE A 99 3.08 1.68 0.34
N PHE A 100 4.01 1.60 -0.60
CA PHE A 100 3.77 1.86 -2.01
C PHE A 100 3.69 0.55 -2.80
N GLU A 101 2.78 0.50 -3.76
CA GLU A 101 2.80 -0.54 -4.78
C GLU A 101 3.86 -0.27 -5.86
N LYS A 102 4.29 -1.32 -6.51
CA LYS A 102 5.17 -1.28 -7.69
C LYS A 102 4.35 -0.89 -8.94
N PHE A 103 4.90 -0.19 -9.90
CA PHE A 103 6.09 0.62 -9.82
C PHE A 103 5.80 1.87 -9.01
N VAL A 104 6.76 2.32 -8.20
CA VAL A 104 6.48 3.36 -7.18
C VAL A 104 6.14 4.70 -7.84
N PHE A 105 7.02 5.20 -8.71
CA PHE A 105 6.86 6.46 -9.44
C PHE A 105 7.41 6.31 -10.87
N GLN A 106 7.02 7.22 -11.77
CA GLN A 106 7.38 7.16 -13.18
C GLN A 106 8.74 7.83 -13.50
N SER A 107 9.28 8.64 -12.59
CA SER A 107 10.57 9.32 -12.80
C SER A 107 11.46 9.30 -11.57
N ILE A 108 12.77 9.41 -11.80
CA ILE A 108 13.77 9.53 -10.73
C ILE A 108 13.56 10.83 -9.94
N GLN A 109 13.14 11.91 -10.62
CA GLN A 109 12.86 13.20 -9.99
C GLN A 109 11.71 13.08 -8.99
N ASP A 110 10.64 12.38 -9.34
CA ASP A 110 9.52 12.12 -8.45
C ASP A 110 9.95 11.29 -7.24
N PHE A 111 10.79 10.29 -7.49
CA PHE A 111 11.35 9.46 -6.43
C PHE A 111 12.18 10.30 -5.44
N LYS A 112 13.08 11.17 -5.93
CA LYS A 112 13.89 12.06 -5.11
C LYS A 112 13.02 13.03 -4.31
N LYS A 113 12.02 13.65 -4.94
CA LYS A 113 11.07 14.58 -4.32
C LYS A 113 10.30 13.92 -3.17
N ILE A 114 9.70 12.76 -3.43
CA ILE A 114 8.91 12.06 -2.42
C ILE A 114 9.81 11.55 -1.28
N ASN A 115 10.98 11.00 -1.58
CA ASN A 115 11.93 10.57 -0.55
C ASN A 115 12.34 11.73 0.38
N PHE A 116 12.59 12.92 -0.17
CA PHE A 116 12.86 14.13 0.63
C PHE A 116 11.67 14.45 1.56
N LEU A 117 10.44 14.45 1.02
CA LEU A 117 9.25 14.76 1.82
C LEU A 117 9.00 13.72 2.92
N LEU A 118 9.16 12.43 2.61
CA LEU A 118 9.03 11.36 3.60
C LEU A 118 10.01 11.54 4.76
N LYS A 119 11.28 11.87 4.46
CA LYS A 119 12.29 12.18 5.48
C LYS A 119 11.91 13.41 6.30
N LYS A 120 11.49 14.51 5.65
CA LYS A 120 11.03 15.74 6.29
C LYS A 120 9.88 15.49 7.27
N HIS A 121 8.92 14.67 6.88
CA HIS A 121 7.75 14.31 7.71
C HIS A 121 8.02 13.12 8.66
N LYS A 122 9.25 12.58 8.69
CA LYS A 122 9.65 11.41 9.51
C LYS A 122 8.79 10.17 9.27
N VAL A 123 8.32 9.97 8.03
CA VAL A 123 7.50 8.83 7.63
C VAL A 123 8.39 7.70 7.14
N LYS A 124 8.25 6.51 7.73
CA LYS A 124 8.93 5.29 7.25
C LYS A 124 8.17 4.69 6.08
N SER A 125 8.88 4.31 5.01
CA SER A 125 8.26 3.83 3.78
C SER A 125 8.82 2.49 3.31
N TRP A 126 7.97 1.71 2.65
CA TRP A 126 8.33 0.45 1.99
C TRP A 126 7.67 0.36 0.62
N VAL A 127 8.32 -0.36 -0.28
CA VAL A 127 7.74 -0.80 -1.54
C VAL A 127 7.26 -2.23 -1.39
N ASN A 128 6.03 -2.51 -1.78
CA ASN A 128 5.47 -3.86 -1.75
C ASN A 128 6.07 -4.71 -2.87
N THR A 129 7.16 -5.40 -2.55
CA THR A 129 7.83 -6.38 -3.40
C THR A 129 7.74 -7.75 -2.74
N SER A 130 6.72 -8.53 -3.10
CA SER A 130 6.40 -9.82 -2.47
C SER A 130 7.57 -10.80 -2.49
N HIS A 131 8.35 -10.81 -3.58
CA HIS A 131 9.51 -11.69 -3.72
C HIS A 131 10.60 -11.47 -2.67
N ARG A 132 10.75 -10.26 -2.11
CA ARG A 132 11.71 -9.96 -1.05
C ARG A 132 11.53 -10.84 0.19
N LEU A 133 10.31 -11.26 0.50
CA LEU A 133 9.97 -12.07 1.66
C LEU A 133 9.97 -13.57 1.36
N ASN A 134 10.05 -13.97 0.08
CA ASN A 134 10.03 -15.36 -0.32
C ASN A 134 11.33 -16.07 0.14
N GLN A 135 11.19 -17.20 0.81
CA GLN A 135 12.31 -17.96 1.36
C GLN A 135 13.26 -18.48 0.26
N VAL A 136 12.72 -18.83 -0.91
CA VAL A 136 13.52 -19.28 -2.07
C VAL A 136 14.46 -18.16 -2.50
N TYR A 137 13.96 -16.93 -2.69
CA TYR A 137 14.81 -15.79 -3.08
C TYR A 137 15.83 -15.42 -2.01
N LYS A 138 15.51 -15.58 -0.74
CA LYS A 138 16.48 -15.37 0.35
C LYS A 138 17.62 -16.40 0.28
N LYS A 139 17.30 -17.67 0.03
CA LYS A 139 18.31 -18.74 -0.15
C LYS A 139 19.19 -18.45 -1.37
N ILE A 140 18.58 -18.16 -2.53
CA ILE A 140 19.29 -17.81 -3.77
C ILE A 140 20.23 -16.63 -3.52
N LYS A 141 19.74 -15.53 -2.91
CA LYS A 141 20.56 -14.36 -2.60
C LYS A 141 21.78 -14.71 -1.74
N LYS A 142 21.63 -15.60 -0.75
CA LYS A 142 22.74 -16.06 0.11
C LYS A 142 23.80 -16.82 -0.71
N HIS A 143 23.37 -17.68 -1.64
CA HIS A 143 24.27 -18.46 -2.49
C HIS A 143 24.99 -17.63 -3.56
N LEU A 144 24.34 -16.57 -4.06
CA LEU A 144 24.86 -15.70 -5.12
C LEU A 144 25.69 -14.52 -4.60
N LYS A 145 25.80 -14.37 -3.29
CA LYS A 145 26.59 -13.27 -2.69
C LYS A 145 28.04 -13.34 -3.18
N ASN A 146 28.53 -12.25 -3.81
CA ASN A 146 29.88 -12.13 -4.37
C ASN A 146 30.17 -13.07 -5.55
N LYS A 147 29.15 -13.55 -6.30
CA LYS A 147 29.32 -14.37 -7.48
C LYS A 147 28.75 -13.67 -8.71
N ILE A 148 29.41 -13.87 -9.85
CA ILE A 148 28.85 -13.52 -11.16
C ILE A 148 27.88 -14.64 -11.54
N PHE A 149 26.65 -14.30 -11.94
CA PHE A 149 25.64 -15.27 -12.37
C PHE A 149 24.84 -14.74 -13.55
N ARG A 150 24.30 -15.68 -14.34
CA ARG A 150 23.29 -15.41 -15.35
C ARG A 150 21.94 -15.87 -14.82
N MET A 151 20.90 -15.04 -14.96
CA MET A 151 19.54 -15.39 -14.60
C MET A 151 18.66 -15.30 -15.83
N GLN A 152 17.92 -16.37 -16.12
CA GLN A 152 16.86 -16.39 -17.11
C GLN A 152 15.51 -16.37 -16.36
N VAL A 153 14.62 -15.48 -16.77
CA VAL A 153 13.27 -15.36 -16.18
C VAL A 153 12.27 -15.57 -17.30
N GLU A 154 11.47 -16.61 -17.16
CA GLU A 154 10.33 -16.85 -18.03
C GLU A 154 9.06 -16.41 -17.34
N GLY A 155 8.25 -15.62 -18.02
CA GLY A 155 6.96 -15.14 -17.55
C GLY A 155 5.84 -15.61 -18.46
N SER A 156 4.72 -16.03 -17.90
CA SER A 156 3.52 -16.23 -18.68
C SER A 156 2.83 -14.90 -18.98
N ASN A 157 2.23 -14.78 -20.16
CA ASN A 157 1.37 -13.66 -20.47
C ASN A 157 0.16 -13.68 -19.52
N TRP A 158 -0.05 -12.58 -18.80
CA TRP A 158 -1.27 -12.38 -18.04
C TRP A 158 -2.32 -11.86 -19.03
N SER A 159 -3.13 -12.77 -19.57
CA SER A 159 -4.35 -12.43 -20.31
C SER A 159 -5.45 -12.03 -19.34
#